data_260d6c487fa53a9feee0f709eb992a47
#
_entry.id   260d6c487fa53a9feee0f709eb992a47
#
_cell.length_a   1.000
_cell.length_b   1.000
_cell.length_c   1.000
_cell.angle_alpha   90.00
_cell.angle_beta   90.00
_cell.angle_gamma   90.00
#
_symmetry.space_group_name_H-M   'P 1'
#
loop_
_entity.id
_entity.type
_entity.pdbx_description
1 polymer ?
#
loop_
_entity_poly.entity_id
_entity_poly.type
_entity_poly.pdbx_seq_one_letter_code
_entity_poly.pdbx_strand_id
1 'polypeptide(L)'
;EALGIGKNELSFSLEDIEDYFRLNEVILDKETAKTIYETTSGWPYVVHLCAEAHKNGMVEFVNDKCNTFIENNIWLELNHDEREFLSDMGVFSSFTLNQCIKQTLLKEKECLDMLNGIAFVDYNEHTRKYSFNPMFKRFIEQMLKEKPAKELRNITLRAARTNLEAGNYFEAMKLFSQSKEYSEIYQCTCDFVHIYPFVIKQNKDVFSDIANHYWNVEKNGQYTFSIIICFSMLLFNEKHMVETLLSDIGNDINNDSILNESQKILYLAELQYIKAYTGYNDF
;
A
#
# COMPACT_ATOMS: atom_id res chain seq x y z
N GLU A 1 -22.22 15.83 -34.18
CA GLU A 1 -21.08 15.46 -33.34
C GLU A 1 -21.43 15.78 -31.89
N ALA A 2 -21.58 14.78 -31.01
CA ALA A 2 -21.76 15.04 -29.60
C ALA A 2 -20.38 15.41 -29.00
N LEU A 3 -20.26 16.59 -28.42
CA LEU A 3 -19.09 16.97 -27.63
C LEU A 3 -19.13 16.11 -26.35
N GLY A 4 -18.24 15.16 -26.24
CA GLY A 4 -18.04 14.42 -25.01
C GLY A 4 -17.18 15.26 -24.05
N ILE A 5 -17.74 15.66 -22.92
CA ILE A 5 -16.99 16.30 -21.83
C ILE A 5 -16.48 15.18 -20.92
N GLY A 6 -15.16 15.00 -20.86
CA GLY A 6 -14.53 14.00 -20.03
C GLY A 6 -14.27 14.47 -18.60
N LYS A 7 -13.87 13.56 -17.73
CA LYS A 7 -13.55 13.81 -16.32
C LYS A 7 -12.52 14.94 -16.16
N ASN A 8 -11.47 14.93 -16.97
CA ASN A 8 -10.38 15.91 -16.89
C ASN A 8 -10.84 17.34 -17.22
N GLU A 9 -11.89 17.49 -18.03
CA GLU A 9 -12.46 18.78 -18.41
C GLU A 9 -13.41 19.32 -17.34
N LEU A 10 -13.90 18.46 -16.46
CA LEU A 10 -14.76 18.82 -15.32
C LEU A 10 -13.99 19.00 -14.01
N SER A 11 -12.75 18.50 -13.92
CA SER A 11 -11.96 18.60 -12.69
C SER A 11 -11.31 19.98 -12.59
N PHE A 12 -11.32 20.55 -11.38
CA PHE A 12 -10.62 21.78 -11.07
C PHE A 12 -9.12 21.57 -11.09
N SER A 13 -8.39 22.45 -11.77
CA SER A 13 -6.95 22.57 -11.63
C SER A 13 -6.58 23.19 -10.27
N LEU A 14 -5.30 23.23 -9.95
CA LEU A 14 -4.83 23.90 -8.72
C LEU A 14 -5.21 25.39 -8.73
N GLU A 15 -5.12 26.04 -9.87
CA GLU A 15 -5.49 27.46 -10.06
C GLU A 15 -7.00 27.66 -9.88
N ASP A 16 -7.81 26.78 -10.45
CA ASP A 16 -9.28 26.82 -10.28
C ASP A 16 -9.67 26.65 -8.80
N ILE A 17 -8.97 25.80 -8.04
CA ILE A 17 -9.19 25.64 -6.59
C ILE A 17 -8.87 26.95 -5.85
N GLU A 18 -7.71 27.55 -6.10
CA GLU A 18 -7.33 28.81 -5.47
C GLU A 18 -8.38 29.91 -5.78
N ASP A 19 -8.83 30.02 -7.02
CA ASP A 19 -9.83 30.98 -7.45
C ASP A 19 -11.20 30.68 -6.83
N TYR A 20 -11.61 29.40 -6.78
CA TYR A 20 -12.87 29.01 -6.17
C TYR A 20 -12.92 29.35 -4.68
N PHE A 21 -11.82 29.09 -3.94
CA PHE A 21 -11.74 29.46 -2.53
C PHE A 21 -11.76 30.96 -2.33
N ARG A 22 -11.07 31.74 -3.19
CA ARG A 22 -11.11 33.19 -3.15
C ARG A 22 -12.52 33.75 -3.38
N LEU A 23 -13.29 33.18 -4.31
CA LEU A 23 -14.69 33.51 -4.53
C LEU A 23 -15.58 33.22 -3.31
N ASN A 24 -15.21 32.24 -2.48
CA ASN A 24 -15.87 31.91 -1.23
C ASN A 24 -15.30 32.66 -0.02
N GLU A 25 -14.51 33.71 -0.24
CA GLU A 25 -13.90 34.56 0.81
C GLU A 25 -12.87 33.83 1.69
N VAL A 26 -12.28 32.75 1.18
CA VAL A 26 -11.22 31.97 1.85
C VAL A 26 -9.92 32.15 1.08
N ILE A 27 -8.87 32.57 1.78
CA ILE A 27 -7.51 32.68 1.19
C ILE A 27 -6.73 31.44 1.61
N LEU A 28 -6.30 30.63 0.64
CA LEU A 28 -5.44 29.48 0.87
C LEU A 28 -3.97 29.86 0.72
N ASP A 29 -3.09 29.26 1.55
CA ASP A 29 -1.69 29.18 1.20
C ASP A 29 -1.45 28.09 0.15
N LYS A 30 -0.30 28.13 -0.54
CA LYS A 30 0.01 27.22 -1.64
C LYS A 30 0.09 25.74 -1.23
N GLU A 31 0.52 25.48 -0.01
CA GLU A 31 0.66 24.11 0.50
C GLU A 31 -0.72 23.50 0.78
N THR A 32 -1.61 24.27 1.39
CA THR A 32 -3.00 23.87 1.63
C THR A 32 -3.75 23.67 0.31
N ALA A 33 -3.60 24.57 -0.67
CA ALA A 33 -4.22 24.43 -1.98
C ALA A 33 -3.75 23.15 -2.69
N LYS A 34 -2.44 22.85 -2.63
CA LYS A 34 -1.86 21.63 -3.17
C LYS A 34 -2.39 20.38 -2.47
N THR A 35 -2.49 20.40 -1.15
CA THR A 35 -3.03 19.31 -0.33
C THR A 35 -4.49 19.02 -0.70
N ILE A 36 -5.31 20.07 -0.88
CA ILE A 36 -6.69 19.94 -1.32
C ILE A 36 -6.75 19.31 -2.72
N TYR A 37 -5.92 19.78 -3.66
CA TYR A 37 -5.87 19.22 -5.01
C TYR A 37 -5.47 17.73 -4.98
N GLU A 38 -4.40 17.37 -4.29
CA GLU A 38 -3.91 15.99 -4.18
C GLU A 38 -4.95 15.06 -3.50
N THR A 39 -5.72 15.60 -2.56
CA THR A 39 -6.74 14.84 -1.84
C THR A 39 -7.99 14.64 -2.67
N THR A 40 -8.44 15.68 -3.38
CA THR A 40 -9.72 15.70 -4.12
C THR A 40 -9.58 15.31 -5.59
N SER A 41 -8.34 15.33 -6.14
CA SER A 41 -8.05 15.26 -7.58
C SER A 41 -8.87 16.30 -8.37
N GLY A 42 -9.10 17.46 -7.78
CA GLY A 42 -9.91 18.53 -8.39
C GLY A 42 -11.40 18.23 -8.52
N TRP A 43 -11.94 17.24 -7.83
CA TRP A 43 -13.37 16.92 -7.90
C TRP A 43 -14.21 18.07 -7.36
N PRO A 44 -15.03 18.77 -8.22
CA PRO A 44 -15.66 20.04 -7.87
C PRO A 44 -16.56 19.98 -6.62
N TYR A 45 -17.31 18.89 -6.47
CA TYR A 45 -18.18 18.72 -5.30
C TYR A 45 -17.36 18.66 -3.99
N VAL A 46 -16.25 17.92 -3.98
CA VAL A 46 -15.40 17.82 -2.79
C VAL A 46 -14.65 19.12 -2.54
N VAL A 47 -14.19 19.79 -3.59
CA VAL A 47 -13.57 21.13 -3.48
C VAL A 47 -14.56 22.13 -2.86
N HIS A 48 -15.84 22.08 -3.27
CA HIS A 48 -16.90 22.88 -2.65
C HIS A 48 -17.07 22.57 -1.16
N LEU A 49 -17.12 21.28 -0.77
CA LEU A 49 -17.20 20.90 0.64
C LEU A 49 -15.99 21.38 1.45
N CYS A 50 -14.79 21.32 0.86
CA CYS A 50 -13.58 21.87 1.49
C CYS A 50 -13.68 23.38 1.70
N ALA A 51 -14.19 24.13 0.72
CA ALA A 51 -14.36 25.58 0.83
C ALA A 51 -15.37 25.94 1.92
N GLU A 52 -16.52 25.27 1.97
CA GLU A 52 -17.50 25.45 3.04
C GLU A 52 -16.94 25.13 4.42
N ALA A 53 -16.19 24.04 4.53
CA ALA A 53 -15.56 23.61 5.78
C ALA A 53 -14.54 24.63 6.28
N HIS A 54 -13.69 25.17 5.40
CA HIS A 54 -12.73 26.22 5.74
C HIS A 54 -13.43 27.50 6.19
N LYS A 55 -14.48 27.93 5.47
CA LYS A 55 -15.28 29.10 5.83
C LYS A 55 -15.92 28.97 7.20
N ASN A 56 -16.35 27.77 7.58
CA ASN A 56 -17.04 27.49 8.84
C ASN A 56 -16.12 26.96 9.95
N GLY A 57 -14.83 26.81 9.71
CA GLY A 57 -13.89 26.23 10.67
C GLY A 57 -14.13 24.75 10.99
N MET A 58 -14.75 23.99 10.06
CA MET A 58 -15.17 22.60 10.24
C MET A 58 -14.45 21.65 9.28
N VAL A 59 -13.15 21.82 9.07
CA VAL A 59 -12.35 21.06 8.09
C VAL A 59 -12.38 19.55 8.36
N GLU A 60 -12.50 19.13 9.61
CA GLU A 60 -12.54 17.73 10.03
C GLU A 60 -13.75 16.95 9.50
N PHE A 61 -14.86 17.64 9.19
CA PHE A 61 -16.11 17.00 8.72
C PHE A 61 -16.16 16.77 7.20
N VAL A 62 -15.17 17.19 6.44
CA VAL A 62 -15.17 17.01 4.96
C VAL A 62 -15.22 15.54 4.59
N ASN A 63 -14.43 14.69 5.26
CA ASN A 63 -14.38 13.26 4.96
C ASN A 63 -15.72 12.57 5.19
N ASP A 64 -16.43 12.89 6.27
CA ASP A 64 -17.73 12.30 6.60
C ASP A 64 -18.80 12.69 5.58
N LYS A 65 -18.84 13.97 5.18
CA LYS A 65 -19.75 14.45 4.14
C LYS A 65 -19.47 13.80 2.79
N CYS A 66 -18.19 13.63 2.43
CA CYS A 66 -17.79 12.93 1.21
C CYS A 66 -18.18 11.46 1.25
N ASN A 67 -17.92 10.76 2.36
CA ASN A 67 -18.30 9.36 2.51
C ASN A 67 -19.83 9.19 2.39
N THR A 68 -20.62 10.05 3.06
CA THR A 68 -22.08 10.04 2.95
C THR A 68 -22.55 10.27 1.52
N PHE A 69 -21.91 11.19 0.79
CA PHE A 69 -22.24 11.43 -0.62
C PHE A 69 -21.93 10.23 -1.49
N ILE A 70 -20.72 9.64 -1.34
CA ILE A 70 -20.30 8.47 -2.11
C ILE A 70 -21.22 7.29 -1.81
N GLU A 71 -21.56 7.08 -0.54
CA GLU A 71 -22.45 6.01 -0.13
C GLU A 71 -23.85 6.13 -0.80
N ASN A 72 -24.49 7.29 -0.66
CA ASN A 72 -25.86 7.49 -1.10
C ASN A 72 -26.02 7.64 -2.62
N ASN A 73 -25.02 8.17 -3.32
CA ASN A 73 -25.17 8.51 -4.74
C ASN A 73 -24.36 7.60 -5.67
N ILE A 74 -23.49 6.75 -5.12
CA ILE A 74 -22.62 5.87 -5.91
C ILE A 74 -22.74 4.44 -5.41
N TRP A 75 -22.36 4.19 -4.15
CA TRP A 75 -22.25 2.83 -3.60
C TRP A 75 -23.57 2.08 -3.55
N LEU A 76 -24.66 2.76 -3.16
CA LEU A 76 -25.99 2.14 -3.10
C LEU A 76 -26.57 1.86 -4.49
N GLU A 77 -26.16 2.59 -5.52
CA GLU A 77 -26.58 2.36 -6.91
C GLU A 77 -25.81 1.21 -7.59
N LEU A 78 -24.64 0.83 -7.07
CA LEU A 78 -23.86 -0.29 -7.59
C LEU A 78 -24.57 -1.63 -7.30
N ASN A 79 -24.51 -2.52 -8.28
CA ASN A 79 -24.97 -3.91 -8.07
C ASN A 79 -23.97 -4.71 -7.20
N HIS A 80 -24.32 -5.94 -6.87
CA HIS A 80 -23.50 -6.79 -6.02
C HIS A 80 -22.11 -7.07 -6.64
N ASP A 81 -22.06 -7.39 -7.92
CA ASP A 81 -20.81 -7.77 -8.61
C ASP A 81 -19.85 -6.58 -8.71
N GLU A 82 -20.37 -5.37 -8.93
CA GLU A 82 -19.58 -4.13 -8.93
C GLU A 82 -19.00 -3.84 -7.53
N ARG A 83 -19.77 -4.04 -6.46
CA ARG A 83 -19.27 -3.86 -5.09
C ARG A 83 -18.20 -4.90 -4.72
N GLU A 84 -18.39 -6.16 -5.12
CA GLU A 84 -17.38 -7.21 -4.92
C GLU A 84 -16.11 -6.91 -5.73
N PHE A 85 -16.24 -6.48 -6.98
CA PHE A 85 -15.12 -6.03 -7.81
C PHE A 85 -14.32 -4.90 -7.13
N LEU A 86 -15.02 -3.88 -6.64
CA LEU A 86 -14.39 -2.76 -5.92
C LEU A 86 -13.72 -3.21 -4.62
N SER A 87 -14.33 -4.14 -3.90
CA SER A 87 -13.74 -4.74 -2.71
C SER A 87 -12.46 -5.50 -3.03
N ASP A 88 -12.47 -6.32 -4.07
CA ASP A 88 -11.28 -7.06 -4.51
C ASP A 88 -10.14 -6.12 -4.94
N MET A 89 -10.47 -5.06 -5.68
CA MET A 89 -9.48 -4.12 -6.19
C MET A 89 -9.09 -3.05 -5.18
N GLY A 90 -9.90 -2.84 -4.14
CA GLY A 90 -9.69 -1.83 -3.12
C GLY A 90 -8.45 -2.01 -2.26
N VAL A 91 -7.80 -3.15 -2.28
CA VAL A 91 -6.52 -3.39 -1.57
C VAL A 91 -5.29 -2.85 -2.32
N PHE A 92 -5.44 -2.55 -3.63
CA PHE A 92 -4.33 -2.02 -4.44
C PHE A 92 -4.32 -0.49 -4.41
N SER A 93 -3.15 0.12 -4.33
CA SER A 93 -2.97 1.56 -4.58
C SER A 93 -3.05 1.89 -6.07
N SER A 94 -2.47 1.02 -6.91
CA SER A 94 -2.60 1.01 -8.37
C SER A 94 -2.38 -0.40 -8.87
N PHE A 95 -2.95 -0.75 -10.02
CA PHE A 95 -2.90 -2.10 -10.56
C PHE A 95 -2.93 -2.12 -12.10
N THR A 96 -2.40 -3.16 -12.68
CA THR A 96 -2.50 -3.45 -14.12
C THR A 96 -3.76 -4.29 -14.41
N LEU A 97 -4.18 -4.34 -15.68
CA LEU A 97 -5.28 -5.23 -16.08
C LEU A 97 -5.00 -6.70 -15.73
N ASN A 98 -3.75 -7.16 -15.88
CA ASN A 98 -3.37 -8.53 -15.50
C ASN A 98 -3.54 -8.79 -13.99
N GLN A 99 -3.17 -7.81 -13.14
CA GLN A 99 -3.43 -7.91 -11.70
C GLN A 99 -4.93 -7.92 -11.39
N CYS A 100 -5.74 -7.13 -12.11
CA CYS A 100 -7.18 -7.13 -11.98
C CYS A 100 -7.77 -8.52 -12.29
N ILE A 101 -7.41 -9.13 -13.42
CA ILE A 101 -7.87 -10.47 -13.81
C ILE A 101 -7.50 -11.52 -12.75
N LYS A 102 -6.26 -11.50 -12.24
CA LYS A 102 -5.79 -12.45 -11.23
C LYS A 102 -6.48 -12.26 -9.88
N GLN A 103 -6.75 -11.01 -9.49
CA GLN A 103 -7.38 -10.67 -8.22
C GLN A 103 -8.87 -11.04 -8.21
N THR A 104 -9.60 -10.69 -9.27
CA THR A 104 -11.05 -10.87 -9.34
C THR A 104 -11.46 -12.24 -9.88
N LEU A 105 -10.55 -12.94 -10.57
CA LEU A 105 -10.79 -14.18 -11.31
C LEU A 105 -11.80 -14.02 -12.48
N LEU A 106 -12.08 -12.78 -12.87
CA LEU A 106 -12.91 -12.46 -14.02
C LEU A 106 -12.13 -12.56 -15.31
N LYS A 107 -12.83 -12.68 -16.43
CA LYS A 107 -12.21 -12.61 -17.76
C LYS A 107 -11.80 -11.18 -18.09
N GLU A 108 -10.84 -11.05 -19.00
CA GLU A 108 -10.32 -9.75 -19.44
C GLU A 108 -11.43 -8.76 -19.85
N LYS A 109 -12.39 -9.21 -20.66
CA LYS A 109 -13.51 -8.38 -21.09
C LYS A 109 -14.36 -7.92 -19.92
N GLU A 110 -14.68 -8.80 -18.98
CA GLU A 110 -15.46 -8.47 -17.77
C GLU A 110 -14.73 -7.45 -16.91
N CYS A 111 -13.42 -7.60 -16.71
CA CYS A 111 -12.60 -6.61 -16.01
C CYS A 111 -12.63 -5.24 -16.71
N LEU A 112 -12.50 -5.20 -18.05
CA LEU A 112 -12.55 -3.95 -18.81
C LEU A 112 -13.93 -3.29 -18.74
N ASP A 113 -15.01 -4.08 -18.82
CA ASP A 113 -16.37 -3.59 -18.71
C ASP A 113 -16.61 -2.95 -17.32
N MET A 114 -16.12 -3.59 -16.24
CA MET A 114 -16.17 -3.04 -14.86
C MET A 114 -15.34 -1.75 -14.74
N LEU A 115 -14.09 -1.75 -15.22
CA LEU A 115 -13.20 -0.60 -15.11
C LEU A 115 -13.71 0.62 -15.90
N ASN A 116 -14.39 0.40 -17.02
CA ASN A 116 -14.97 1.47 -17.83
C ASN A 116 -16.34 1.93 -17.32
N GLY A 117 -17.08 1.06 -16.63
CA GLY A 117 -18.41 1.35 -16.10
C GLY A 117 -18.39 2.07 -14.76
N ILE A 118 -17.33 1.88 -13.97
CA ILE A 118 -17.23 2.47 -12.62
C ILE A 118 -16.61 3.86 -12.71
N ALA A 119 -17.35 4.87 -12.28
CA ALA A 119 -16.81 6.21 -12.12
C ALA A 119 -15.65 6.21 -11.09
N PHE A 120 -14.73 7.18 -11.18
CA PHE A 120 -13.58 7.34 -10.26
C PHE A 120 -12.45 6.30 -10.41
N VAL A 121 -12.43 5.55 -11.51
CA VAL A 121 -11.27 4.79 -11.96
C VAL A 121 -10.49 5.62 -12.96
N ASP A 122 -9.22 5.80 -12.71
CA ASP A 122 -8.28 6.53 -13.56
C ASP A 122 -7.31 5.55 -14.23
N TYR A 123 -7.05 5.74 -15.52
CA TYR A 123 -6.02 4.99 -16.25
C TYR A 123 -4.86 5.92 -16.61
N ASN A 124 -3.66 5.52 -16.20
CA ASN A 124 -2.42 6.23 -16.54
C ASN A 124 -1.75 5.52 -17.73
N GLU A 125 -1.72 6.17 -18.89
CA GLU A 125 -1.15 5.62 -20.14
C GLU A 125 0.37 5.36 -20.03
N HIS A 126 1.12 6.19 -19.30
CA HIS A 126 2.57 6.04 -19.16
C HIS A 126 2.94 4.81 -18.34
N THR A 127 2.23 4.57 -17.24
CA THR A 127 2.49 3.43 -16.35
C THR A 127 1.66 2.20 -16.72
N ARG A 128 0.64 2.35 -17.57
CA ARG A 128 -0.36 1.34 -17.91
C ARG A 128 -1.05 0.74 -16.69
N LYS A 129 -1.31 1.60 -15.69
CA LYS A 129 -1.96 1.21 -14.44
C LYS A 129 -3.26 1.95 -14.26
N TYR A 130 -4.19 1.27 -13.63
CA TYR A 130 -5.42 1.82 -13.10
C TYR A 130 -5.23 2.23 -11.65
N SER A 131 -5.96 3.24 -11.21
CA SER A 131 -6.05 3.65 -9.80
C SER A 131 -7.43 4.23 -9.51
N PHE A 132 -7.82 4.23 -8.26
CA PHE A 132 -9.04 4.91 -7.84
C PHE A 132 -8.74 6.37 -7.49
N ASN A 133 -9.72 7.25 -7.71
CA ASN A 133 -9.67 8.59 -7.13
C ASN A 133 -9.41 8.49 -5.61
N PRO A 134 -8.55 9.32 -5.02
CA PRO A 134 -8.13 9.18 -3.61
C PRO A 134 -9.30 9.17 -2.61
N MET A 135 -10.34 9.99 -2.82
CA MET A 135 -11.51 10.01 -1.94
C MET A 135 -12.32 8.71 -2.04
N PHE A 136 -12.55 8.25 -3.27
CA PHE A 136 -13.26 7.00 -3.52
C PHE A 136 -12.47 5.79 -2.98
N LYS A 137 -11.15 5.82 -3.12
CA LYS A 137 -10.25 4.81 -2.56
C LYS A 137 -10.39 4.70 -1.03
N ARG A 138 -10.40 5.84 -0.31
CA ARG A 138 -10.60 5.85 1.15
C ARG A 138 -11.97 5.27 1.55
N PHE A 139 -13.00 5.60 0.79
CA PHE A 139 -14.33 5.03 1.02
C PHE A 139 -14.33 3.49 0.85
N ILE A 140 -13.73 2.98 -0.24
CA ILE A 140 -13.60 1.53 -0.46
C ILE A 140 -12.80 0.88 0.67
N GLU A 141 -11.72 1.49 1.13
CA GLU A 141 -10.91 1.00 2.26
C GLU A 141 -11.72 0.94 3.58
N GLN A 142 -12.66 1.86 3.77
CA GLN A 142 -13.58 1.81 4.90
C GLN A 142 -14.55 0.64 4.76
N MET A 143 -15.17 0.47 3.60
CA MET A 143 -16.06 -0.67 3.33
C MET A 143 -15.35 -2.01 3.48
N LEU A 144 -14.07 -2.09 3.08
CA LEU A 144 -13.25 -3.29 3.29
C LEU A 144 -13.07 -3.63 4.77
N LYS A 145 -12.90 -2.64 5.65
CA LYS A 145 -12.75 -2.87 7.09
C LYS A 145 -14.04 -3.39 7.75
N GLU A 146 -15.19 -3.16 7.13
CA GLU A 146 -16.49 -3.65 7.59
C GLU A 146 -16.76 -5.11 7.18
N LYS A 147 -15.99 -5.64 6.22
CA LYS A 147 -16.11 -7.04 5.81
C LYS A 147 -15.69 -8.01 6.94
N PRO A 148 -16.26 -9.21 6.98
CA PRO A 148 -15.81 -10.25 7.91
C PRO A 148 -14.31 -10.49 7.81
N ALA A 149 -13.63 -10.61 8.94
CA ALA A 149 -12.17 -10.71 9.00
C ALA A 149 -11.58 -11.82 8.11
N LYS A 150 -12.29 -12.94 7.99
CA LYS A 150 -11.91 -14.06 7.10
C LYS A 150 -11.95 -13.66 5.62
N GLU A 151 -12.97 -12.91 5.22
CA GLU A 151 -13.14 -12.45 3.85
C GLU A 151 -12.06 -11.41 3.48
N LEU A 152 -11.89 -10.40 4.34
CA LEU A 152 -10.85 -9.40 4.18
C LEU A 152 -9.46 -10.05 4.07
N ARG A 153 -9.17 -11.04 4.94
CA ARG A 153 -7.91 -11.79 4.90
C ARG A 153 -7.73 -12.51 3.56
N ASN A 154 -8.78 -13.14 3.02
CA ASN A 154 -8.71 -13.84 1.73
C ASN A 154 -8.45 -12.87 0.57
N ILE A 155 -9.12 -11.72 0.55
CA ILE A 155 -8.90 -10.65 -0.44
C ILE A 155 -7.45 -10.16 -0.37
N THR A 156 -6.97 -9.84 0.83
CA THR A 156 -5.61 -9.35 1.07
C THR A 156 -4.55 -10.38 0.66
N LEU A 157 -4.78 -11.65 0.97
CA LEU A 157 -3.85 -12.73 0.63
C LEU A 157 -3.75 -12.96 -0.88
N ARG A 158 -4.88 -12.94 -1.58
CA ARG A 158 -4.91 -13.04 -3.04
C ARG A 158 -4.17 -11.86 -3.68
N ALA A 159 -4.38 -10.64 -3.16
CA ALA A 159 -3.67 -9.45 -3.62
C ALA A 159 -2.15 -9.51 -3.36
N ALA A 160 -1.74 -10.08 -2.21
CA ALA A 160 -0.34 -10.32 -1.90
C ALA A 160 0.32 -11.23 -2.95
N ARG A 161 -0.31 -12.36 -3.25
CA ARG A 161 0.17 -13.31 -4.28
C ARG A 161 0.18 -12.70 -5.67
N THR A 162 -0.86 -11.94 -6.02
CA THR A 162 -0.94 -11.21 -7.30
C THR A 162 0.21 -10.21 -7.45
N ASN A 163 0.57 -9.50 -6.37
CA ASN A 163 1.72 -8.59 -6.37
C ASN A 163 3.05 -9.35 -6.45
N LEU A 164 3.18 -10.47 -5.74
CA LEU A 164 4.38 -11.33 -5.80
C LEU A 164 4.64 -11.81 -7.23
N GLU A 165 3.62 -12.33 -7.91
CA GLU A 165 3.72 -12.78 -9.29
C GLU A 165 4.00 -11.64 -10.29
N ALA A 166 3.60 -10.41 -9.96
CA ALA A 166 3.89 -9.22 -10.75
C ALA A 166 5.29 -8.62 -10.47
N GLY A 167 6.07 -9.20 -9.55
CA GLY A 167 7.36 -8.67 -9.12
C GLY A 167 7.29 -7.44 -8.20
N ASN A 168 6.11 -7.13 -7.69
CA ASN A 168 5.90 -6.03 -6.73
C ASN A 168 6.16 -6.53 -5.30
N TYR A 169 7.37 -6.99 -5.03
CA TYR A 169 7.74 -7.71 -3.79
C TYR A 169 7.43 -6.96 -2.51
N PHE A 170 7.68 -5.64 -2.48
CA PHE A 170 7.43 -4.84 -1.29
C PHE A 170 5.93 -4.75 -0.95
N GLU A 171 5.07 -4.52 -1.94
CA GLU A 171 3.62 -4.51 -1.75
C GLU A 171 3.10 -5.92 -1.36
N ALA A 172 3.67 -6.97 -1.95
CA ALA A 172 3.36 -8.34 -1.56
C ALA A 172 3.71 -8.60 -0.09
N MET A 173 4.91 -8.24 0.34
CA MET A 173 5.38 -8.38 1.73
C MET A 173 4.46 -7.64 2.72
N LYS A 174 4.09 -6.40 2.41
CA LYS A 174 3.17 -5.60 3.23
C LYS A 174 1.81 -6.28 3.39
N LEU A 175 1.24 -6.81 2.31
CA LEU A 175 -0.04 -7.49 2.32
C LEU A 175 0.03 -8.86 3.03
N PHE A 176 1.13 -9.60 2.90
CA PHE A 176 1.36 -10.83 3.67
C PHE A 176 1.48 -10.55 5.18
N SER A 177 2.18 -9.48 5.59
CA SER A 177 2.23 -9.04 6.98
C SER A 177 0.84 -8.68 7.51
N GLN A 178 0.04 -7.92 6.77
CA GLN A 178 -1.34 -7.58 7.13
C GLN A 178 -2.24 -8.81 7.28
N SER A 179 -2.04 -9.83 6.46
CA SER A 179 -2.77 -11.11 6.54
C SER A 179 -2.15 -12.13 7.49
N LYS A 180 -1.01 -11.79 8.14
CA LYS A 180 -0.23 -12.63 9.06
C LYS A 180 0.27 -13.94 8.42
N GLU A 181 0.59 -13.89 7.14
CA GLU A 181 1.18 -15.00 6.37
C GLU A 181 2.69 -14.83 6.19
N TYR A 182 3.40 -14.85 7.31
CA TYR A 182 4.85 -14.58 7.35
C TYR A 182 5.69 -15.61 6.57
N SER A 183 5.22 -16.85 6.46
CA SER A 183 5.90 -17.89 5.69
C SER A 183 6.02 -17.53 4.19
N GLU A 184 5.04 -16.85 3.64
CA GLU A 184 5.05 -16.42 2.24
C GLU A 184 5.96 -15.20 2.00
N ILE A 185 6.25 -14.40 3.03
CA ILE A 185 7.17 -13.26 2.94
C ILE A 185 8.57 -13.71 2.53
N TYR A 186 9.02 -14.86 3.00
CA TYR A 186 10.34 -15.40 2.67
C TYR A 186 10.45 -15.85 1.21
N GLN A 187 9.35 -16.07 0.53
CA GLN A 187 9.34 -16.33 -0.92
C GLN A 187 9.56 -15.05 -1.74
N CYS A 188 9.31 -13.88 -1.16
CA CYS A 188 9.52 -12.59 -1.81
C CYS A 188 11.01 -12.22 -1.95
N THR A 189 11.94 -13.07 -1.50
CA THR A 189 13.34 -12.70 -1.21
C THR A 189 14.25 -12.59 -2.41
N CYS A 190 13.85 -13.03 -3.60
CA CYS A 190 14.77 -13.14 -4.74
C CYS A 190 15.35 -11.78 -5.20
N ASP A 191 14.69 -10.65 -4.91
CA ASP A 191 15.08 -9.33 -5.42
C ASP A 191 15.19 -8.23 -4.35
N PHE A 192 15.25 -8.58 -3.06
CA PHE A 192 15.43 -7.62 -1.97
C PHE A 192 16.77 -6.87 -1.99
N VAL A 193 17.71 -7.28 -2.83
CA VAL A 193 18.99 -6.57 -3.04
C VAL A 193 18.77 -5.09 -3.41
N HIS A 194 17.56 -4.71 -3.84
CA HIS A 194 17.21 -3.35 -4.22
C HIS A 194 16.34 -2.60 -3.19
N ILE A 195 16.10 -3.16 -1.99
CA ILE A 195 15.39 -2.42 -0.95
C ILE A 195 16.35 -1.39 -0.34
N TYR A 196 16.24 -0.17 -0.80
CA TYR A 196 17.01 0.95 -0.28
C TYR A 196 16.66 1.22 1.20
N PRO A 197 17.63 1.63 2.03
CA PRO A 197 17.41 2.02 3.43
C PRO A 197 16.28 3.02 3.63
N PHE A 198 16.00 3.84 2.61
CA PHE A 198 14.90 4.79 2.57
C PHE A 198 13.53 4.09 2.62
N VAL A 199 13.33 3.03 1.82
CA VAL A 199 12.07 2.24 1.80
C VAL A 199 11.87 1.55 3.14
N ILE A 200 12.93 0.99 3.71
CA ILE A 200 12.89 0.36 5.04
C ILE A 200 12.42 1.38 6.09
N LYS A 201 13.06 2.57 6.13
CA LYS A 201 12.72 3.62 7.11
C LYS A 201 11.29 4.13 7.00
N GLN A 202 10.75 4.23 5.79
CA GLN A 202 9.36 4.65 5.57
C GLN A 202 8.31 3.61 5.97
N ASN A 203 8.73 2.35 6.17
CA ASN A 203 7.83 1.24 6.44
C ASN A 203 8.21 0.50 7.73
N LYS A 204 8.63 1.26 8.75
CA LYS A 204 9.06 0.74 10.06
C LYS A 204 8.07 -0.28 10.63
N ASP A 205 6.77 0.02 10.57
CA ASP A 205 5.74 -0.83 11.17
C ASP A 205 5.69 -2.22 10.54
N VAL A 206 5.84 -2.31 9.21
CA VAL A 206 5.85 -3.59 8.47
C VAL A 206 7.07 -4.42 8.86
N PHE A 207 8.27 -3.82 8.86
CA PHE A 207 9.50 -4.52 9.20
C PHE A 207 9.54 -4.93 10.67
N SER A 208 9.03 -4.09 11.57
CA SER A 208 8.93 -4.41 13.00
C SER A 208 7.93 -5.54 13.26
N ASP A 209 6.79 -5.55 12.57
CA ASP A 209 5.82 -6.64 12.65
C ASP A 209 6.44 -7.98 12.20
N ILE A 210 7.15 -7.98 11.07
CA ILE A 210 7.85 -9.16 10.58
C ILE A 210 8.93 -9.63 11.56
N ALA A 211 9.73 -8.72 12.12
CA ALA A 211 10.76 -9.05 13.10
C ALA A 211 10.19 -9.73 14.35
N ASN A 212 9.05 -9.22 14.85
CA ASN A 212 8.36 -9.80 16.00
C ASN A 212 7.80 -11.22 15.75
N HIS A 213 7.63 -11.60 14.49
CA HIS A 213 7.12 -12.93 14.12
C HIS A 213 8.19 -13.85 13.51
N TYR A 214 9.45 -13.43 13.55
CA TYR A 214 10.59 -14.18 12.99
C TYR A 214 10.63 -15.66 13.42
N TRP A 215 10.34 -15.94 14.68
CA TRP A 215 10.43 -17.25 15.31
C TRP A 215 9.44 -18.27 14.75
N ASN A 216 8.32 -17.82 14.21
CA ASN A 216 7.22 -18.66 13.78
C ASN A 216 7.35 -19.12 12.33
N VAL A 217 8.50 -18.90 11.69
CA VAL A 217 8.67 -19.14 10.25
C VAL A 217 9.85 -20.07 9.99
N GLU A 218 9.62 -21.11 9.21
CA GLU A 218 10.69 -21.97 8.68
C GLU A 218 11.45 -21.24 7.57
N LYS A 219 12.77 -21.20 7.65
CA LYS A 219 13.66 -20.45 6.74
C LYS A 219 14.08 -21.27 5.52
N ASN A 220 14.05 -22.60 5.60
CA ASN A 220 14.35 -23.53 4.49
C ASN A 220 15.66 -23.19 3.73
N GLY A 221 16.71 -22.84 4.44
CA GLY A 221 18.00 -22.47 3.86
C GLY A 221 18.08 -21.05 3.27
N GLN A 222 17.05 -20.23 3.44
CA GLN A 222 17.00 -18.86 2.91
C GLN A 222 17.08 -17.83 4.02
N TYR A 223 18.29 -17.32 4.30
CA TYR A 223 18.53 -16.37 5.39
C TYR A 223 18.72 -14.92 4.94
N THR A 224 18.80 -14.65 3.64
CA THR A 224 18.97 -13.28 3.12
C THR A 224 17.93 -12.32 3.68
N PHE A 225 16.66 -12.75 3.70
CA PHE A 225 15.59 -11.91 4.25
C PHE A 225 15.72 -11.71 5.77
N SER A 226 16.09 -12.76 6.50
CA SER A 226 16.36 -12.68 7.94
C SER A 226 17.43 -11.64 8.26
N ILE A 227 18.49 -11.61 7.45
CA ILE A 227 19.59 -10.63 7.55
C ILE A 227 19.09 -9.21 7.24
N ILE A 228 18.23 -9.04 6.24
CA ILE A 228 17.60 -7.75 5.92
C ILE A 228 16.72 -7.27 7.08
N ILE A 229 15.96 -8.15 7.72
CA ILE A 229 15.17 -7.80 8.90
C ILE A 229 16.06 -7.34 10.05
N CYS A 230 17.13 -8.07 10.33
CA CYS A 230 18.10 -7.67 11.35
C CYS A 230 18.73 -6.30 11.05
N PHE A 231 19.13 -6.06 9.81
CA PHE A 231 19.64 -4.77 9.36
C PHE A 231 18.57 -3.64 9.46
N SER A 232 17.32 -3.96 9.19
CA SER A 232 16.22 -3.01 9.34
C SER A 232 16.04 -2.57 10.79
N MET A 233 16.14 -3.50 11.74
CA MET A 233 16.07 -3.16 13.17
C MET A 233 17.26 -2.29 13.60
N LEU A 234 18.44 -2.52 13.02
CA LEU A 234 19.60 -1.62 13.22
C LEU A 234 19.30 -0.20 12.74
N LEU A 235 18.72 -0.03 11.54
CA LEU A 235 18.33 1.27 11.01
C LEU A 235 17.27 1.99 11.85
N PHE A 236 16.47 1.24 12.60
CA PHE A 236 15.46 1.77 13.52
C PHE A 236 16.01 2.04 14.93
N ASN A 237 17.29 1.74 15.16
CA ASN A 237 17.94 1.83 16.48
C ASN A 237 17.30 0.93 17.56
N GLU A 238 16.76 -0.22 17.15
CA GLU A 238 16.15 -1.22 18.02
C GLU A 238 17.24 -2.22 18.52
N LYS A 239 18.22 -1.73 19.31
CA LYS A 239 19.41 -2.48 19.72
C LYS A 239 19.12 -3.86 20.32
N HIS A 240 18.17 -3.94 21.25
CA HIS A 240 17.81 -5.22 21.87
C HIS A 240 17.29 -6.25 20.85
N MET A 241 16.46 -5.81 19.90
CA MET A 241 15.95 -6.68 18.84
C MET A 241 17.09 -7.15 17.92
N VAL A 242 18.03 -6.27 17.58
CA VAL A 242 19.20 -6.61 16.76
C VAL A 242 20.04 -7.70 17.45
N GLU A 243 20.37 -7.55 18.73
CA GLU A 243 21.16 -8.53 19.48
C GLU A 243 20.48 -9.91 19.52
N THR A 244 19.17 -9.92 19.76
CA THR A 244 18.37 -11.14 19.76
C THR A 244 18.38 -11.80 18.38
N LEU A 245 18.07 -11.02 17.31
CA LEU A 245 18.07 -11.54 15.93
C LEU A 245 19.43 -12.04 15.48
N LEU A 246 20.53 -11.34 15.82
CA LEU A 246 21.89 -11.79 15.50
C LEU A 246 22.20 -13.17 16.10
N SER A 247 21.79 -13.38 17.36
CA SER A 247 21.99 -14.66 18.06
C SER A 247 21.18 -15.78 17.40
N ASP A 248 19.91 -15.52 17.15
CA ASP A 248 18.98 -16.57 16.72
C ASP A 248 19.15 -16.92 15.24
N ILE A 249 19.35 -15.92 14.37
CA ILE A 249 19.68 -16.17 12.95
C ILE A 249 21.00 -16.94 12.86
N GLY A 250 22.01 -16.57 13.67
CA GLY A 250 23.29 -17.28 13.70
C GLY A 250 23.14 -18.74 14.13
N ASN A 251 22.31 -19.00 15.13
CA ASN A 251 22.02 -20.38 15.60
C ASN A 251 21.26 -21.16 14.52
N ASP A 252 20.24 -20.56 13.90
CA ASP A 252 19.48 -21.19 12.83
C ASP A 252 20.40 -21.59 11.65
N ILE A 253 21.28 -20.68 11.19
CA ILE A 253 22.22 -20.94 10.10
C ILE A 253 23.17 -22.11 10.46
N ASN A 254 23.73 -22.12 11.67
CA ASN A 254 24.64 -23.16 12.09
C ASN A 254 23.96 -24.54 12.15
N ASN A 255 22.70 -24.59 12.56
CA ASN A 255 21.96 -25.84 12.75
C ASN A 255 21.21 -26.28 11.47
N ASP A 256 21.15 -25.44 10.44
CA ASP A 256 20.45 -25.76 9.20
C ASP A 256 21.21 -26.83 8.40
N SER A 257 20.56 -27.97 8.20
CA SER A 257 21.11 -29.10 7.45
C SER A 257 21.01 -28.98 5.94
N ILE A 258 20.24 -28.01 5.45
CA ILE A 258 20.06 -27.75 4.01
C ILE A 258 21.25 -26.95 3.46
N LEU A 259 21.84 -26.08 4.28
CA LEU A 259 22.96 -25.23 3.89
C LEU A 259 24.27 -26.02 3.80
N ASN A 260 25.02 -25.78 2.72
CA ASN A 260 26.42 -26.19 2.66
C ASN A 260 27.34 -25.22 3.44
N GLU A 261 28.58 -25.65 3.73
CA GLU A 261 29.54 -24.86 4.52
C GLU A 261 29.83 -23.47 3.92
N SER A 262 29.91 -23.36 2.59
CA SER A 262 30.18 -22.10 1.93
C SER A 262 28.99 -21.10 2.09
N GLN A 263 27.76 -21.59 2.04
CA GLN A 263 26.57 -20.79 2.29
C GLN A 263 26.51 -20.34 3.77
N LYS A 264 26.80 -21.22 4.71
CA LYS A 264 26.87 -20.88 6.15
C LYS A 264 27.89 -19.77 6.39
N ILE A 265 29.10 -19.93 5.85
CA ILE A 265 30.16 -18.92 5.98
C ILE A 265 29.70 -17.56 5.43
N LEU A 266 29.05 -17.53 4.26
CA LEU A 266 28.57 -16.30 3.64
C LEU A 266 27.55 -15.59 4.56
N TYR A 267 26.50 -16.28 4.98
CA TYR A 267 25.46 -15.70 5.84
C TYR A 267 26.01 -15.25 7.19
N LEU A 268 26.91 -16.04 7.80
CA LEU A 268 27.54 -15.66 9.07
C LEU A 268 28.44 -14.43 8.93
N ALA A 269 29.12 -14.28 7.78
CA ALA A 269 29.92 -13.08 7.50
C ALA A 269 29.05 -11.82 7.39
N GLU A 270 27.88 -11.91 6.74
CA GLU A 270 26.92 -10.81 6.66
C GLU A 270 26.38 -10.43 8.06
N LEU A 271 26.09 -11.41 8.93
CA LEU A 271 25.69 -11.14 10.31
C LEU A 271 26.83 -10.48 11.13
N GLN A 272 28.07 -10.90 10.94
CA GLN A 272 29.22 -10.26 11.59
C GLN A 272 29.40 -8.81 11.15
N TYR A 273 29.12 -8.50 9.89
CA TYR A 273 29.12 -7.12 9.40
C TYR A 273 28.08 -6.27 10.14
N ILE A 274 26.84 -6.75 10.31
CA ILE A 274 25.80 -6.05 11.08
C ILE A 274 26.25 -5.86 12.54
N LYS A 275 26.81 -6.92 13.15
CA LYS A 275 27.33 -6.87 14.52
C LYS A 275 28.43 -5.82 14.72
N ALA A 276 29.31 -5.66 13.74
CA ALA A 276 30.35 -4.65 13.79
C ALA A 276 29.75 -3.22 13.82
N TYR A 277 28.65 -3.00 13.09
CA TYR A 277 27.93 -1.70 13.11
C TYR A 277 27.26 -1.41 14.47
N THR A 278 26.81 -2.41 15.22
CA THR A 278 26.25 -2.19 16.56
C THR A 278 27.28 -1.70 17.55
N GLY A 279 28.54 -2.20 17.45
CA GLY A 279 29.65 -1.77 18.30
C GLY A 279 30.22 -0.39 17.98
N TYR A 280 30.01 0.14 16.75
CA TYR A 280 30.49 1.47 16.36
C TYR A 280 29.58 2.62 16.85
N ASN A 281 28.32 2.34 17.19
CA ASN A 281 27.36 3.35 17.64
C ASN A 281 27.35 3.56 19.16
N ASP A 282 28.27 2.95 19.90
CA ASP A 282 28.42 3.12 21.35
C ASP A 282 29.54 4.14 21.73
N PHE A 283 29.99 4.98 20.74
CA PHE A 283 30.94 6.06 20.97
C PHE A 283 30.33 7.43 20.73
#